data_6fa940bd4e52948b45f5cedc11b70d7a
#
_entry.id   6fa940bd4e52948b45f5cedc11b70d7a
#
_cell.length_a   1.000
_cell.length_b   1.000
_cell.length_c   1.000
_cell.angle_alpha   90.00
_cell.angle_beta   90.00
_cell.angle_gamma   90.00
#
_symmetry.space_group_name_H-M   'P 1'
#
loop_
_entity.id
_entity.type
_entity.pdbx_description
1 polymer ?
#
loop_
_entity_poly.entity_id
_entity_poly.type
_entity_poly.pdbx_seq_one_letter_code
_entity_poly.pdbx_strand_id
1 'polypeptide(L)'
;MAVCSVGTTKYEADIGRFMERRLDRLGGGISPECGRCFAEASIEGGAQLAQWCEAVAELLLMDLAQFEIAYMVNGLPLTLEEKKAVLPEAICMAKRASGLEKLQGELMDYFEGNSYLSLEGYIRFRMQDYRRQWERCVYAAADEMLLNDEYTELLKVLSAFVKLRSSGAGEVYVILNPDGSCTFTDDNDVRIDYEQCSEEGIMSVLVGLSPDRITVYDLSGGRSAELYDNLIRVFDDRVRFFR
;
A
#
# COMPACT_ATOMS: atom_id res chain seq x y z
N MET A 1 -9.16 -28.39 31.81
CA MET A 1 -9.30 -28.75 30.38
C MET A 1 -10.52 -28.02 29.85
N ALA A 2 -10.38 -27.06 28.95
CA ALA A 2 -11.46 -26.32 28.32
C ALA A 2 -11.46 -26.64 26.83
N VAL A 3 -12.64 -26.72 26.21
CA VAL A 3 -12.74 -26.88 24.77
C VAL A 3 -12.94 -25.49 24.18
N CYS A 4 -12.10 -25.12 23.22
CA CYS A 4 -12.22 -23.89 22.47
C CYS A 4 -12.49 -24.21 21.00
N SER A 5 -13.49 -23.57 20.40
CA SER A 5 -13.81 -23.76 19.00
C SER A 5 -14.12 -22.45 18.29
N VAL A 6 -13.78 -22.40 17.01
CA VAL A 6 -14.08 -21.29 16.10
C VAL A 6 -14.74 -21.80 14.84
N GLY A 7 -15.68 -21.06 14.30
CA GLY A 7 -16.40 -21.50 13.10
C GLY A 7 -17.02 -20.36 12.32
N THR A 8 -17.37 -20.66 11.06
CA THR A 8 -18.04 -19.72 10.15
C THR A 8 -19.10 -20.41 9.31
N THR A 9 -20.13 -19.65 8.99
CA THR A 9 -21.16 -20.02 7.98
C THR A 9 -21.12 -19.11 6.77
N LYS A 10 -20.36 -18.01 6.84
CA LYS A 10 -20.33 -16.94 5.81
C LYS A 10 -19.14 -17.09 4.86
N TYR A 11 -17.96 -17.39 5.41
CA TYR A 11 -16.73 -17.34 4.60
C TYR A 11 -16.48 -18.67 3.89
N GLU A 12 -16.25 -18.61 2.57
CA GLU A 12 -15.80 -19.76 1.77
C GLU A 12 -14.28 -19.97 1.94
N ALA A 13 -13.82 -20.03 3.19
CA ALA A 13 -12.43 -20.22 3.56
C ALA A 13 -12.24 -21.53 4.29
N ASP A 14 -11.09 -22.16 4.13
CA ASP A 14 -10.73 -23.39 4.85
C ASP A 14 -10.16 -23.02 6.23
N ILE A 15 -11.06 -22.80 7.19
CA ILE A 15 -10.75 -22.39 8.56
C ILE A 15 -9.83 -23.40 9.24
N GLY A 16 -10.12 -24.69 9.09
CA GLY A 16 -9.31 -25.75 9.66
C GLY A 16 -7.86 -25.68 9.22
N ARG A 17 -7.63 -25.58 7.91
CA ARG A 17 -6.29 -25.49 7.34
C ARG A 17 -5.53 -24.22 7.77
N PHE A 18 -6.24 -23.11 7.94
CA PHE A 18 -5.62 -21.88 8.45
C PHE A 18 -5.22 -22.02 9.91
N MET A 19 -6.05 -22.63 10.74
CA MET A 19 -5.74 -22.86 12.16
C MET A 19 -4.62 -23.87 12.34
N GLU A 20 -4.65 -25.01 11.64
CA GLU A 20 -3.56 -26.02 11.70
C GLU A 20 -2.20 -25.38 11.41
N ARG A 21 -2.06 -24.67 10.28
CA ARG A 21 -0.78 -24.04 9.90
C ARG A 21 -0.24 -23.06 10.93
N ARG A 22 -1.13 -22.35 11.63
CA ARG A 22 -0.71 -21.37 12.64
C ARG A 22 -0.30 -22.04 13.92
N LEU A 23 -1.08 -22.99 14.38
CA LEU A 23 -0.78 -23.75 15.59
C LEU A 23 0.51 -24.57 15.44
N ASP A 24 0.74 -25.17 14.27
CA ASP A 24 2.01 -25.85 13.95
C ASP A 24 3.22 -24.90 14.05
N ARG A 25 3.08 -23.68 13.51
CA ARG A 25 4.13 -22.67 13.57
C ARG A 25 4.42 -22.20 14.99
N LEU A 26 3.38 -22.06 15.82
CA LEU A 26 3.50 -21.64 17.21
C LEU A 26 4.07 -22.75 18.13
N GLY A 27 4.06 -24.00 17.68
CA GLY A 27 4.78 -25.12 18.35
C GLY A 27 4.19 -25.52 19.69
N GLY A 28 2.94 -25.20 19.98
CA GLY A 28 2.34 -25.32 21.30
C GLY A 28 1.78 -26.69 21.72
N GLY A 29 1.95 -27.72 20.90
CA GLY A 29 1.40 -29.04 21.20
C GLY A 29 -0.14 -29.10 21.19
N ILE A 30 -0.80 -28.12 20.55
CA ILE A 30 -2.25 -28.10 20.35
C ILE A 30 -2.54 -28.83 19.04
N SER A 31 -3.31 -29.94 19.13
CA SER A 31 -3.78 -30.68 17.97
C SER A 31 -5.27 -30.37 17.75
N PRO A 32 -5.62 -29.48 16.80
CA PRO A 32 -7.02 -29.15 16.57
C PRO A 32 -7.74 -30.25 15.81
N GLU A 33 -9.00 -30.45 16.13
CA GLU A 33 -9.95 -31.14 15.25
C GLU A 33 -10.46 -30.12 14.21
N CYS A 34 -10.14 -30.35 12.94
CA CYS A 34 -10.37 -29.37 11.89
C CYS A 34 -11.38 -29.88 10.85
N GLY A 35 -12.33 -29.03 10.52
CA GLY A 35 -13.17 -29.12 9.33
C GLY A 35 -13.01 -27.91 8.46
N ARG A 36 -13.59 -27.92 7.25
CA ARG A 36 -13.49 -26.79 6.34
C ARG A 36 -13.98 -25.46 6.96
N CYS A 37 -15.06 -25.51 7.74
CA CYS A 37 -15.72 -24.33 8.29
C CYS A 37 -15.46 -24.13 9.79
N PHE A 38 -14.68 -24.98 10.43
CA PHE A 38 -14.42 -24.89 11.88
C PHE A 38 -13.06 -25.48 12.26
N ALA A 39 -12.61 -25.08 13.43
CA ALA A 39 -11.52 -25.71 14.16
C ALA A 39 -11.87 -25.75 15.65
N GLU A 40 -11.53 -26.86 16.33
CA GLU A 40 -11.77 -27.07 17.75
C GLU A 40 -10.54 -27.71 18.39
N ALA A 41 -10.22 -27.31 19.61
CA ALA A 41 -9.12 -27.89 20.36
C ALA A 41 -9.41 -27.97 21.86
N SER A 42 -8.84 -28.98 22.50
CA SER A 42 -8.78 -29.07 23.96
C SER A 42 -7.58 -28.27 24.50
N ILE A 43 -7.82 -27.37 25.41
CA ILE A 43 -6.83 -26.44 25.98
C ILE A 43 -6.54 -26.80 27.44
N GLU A 44 -5.27 -27.01 27.76
CA GLU A 44 -4.81 -27.48 29.08
C GLU A 44 -4.09 -26.38 29.90
N GLY A 45 -4.37 -25.11 29.69
CA GLY A 45 -3.79 -24.04 30.48
C GLY A 45 -3.62 -22.73 29.74
N GLY A 46 -3.19 -21.70 30.48
CA GLY A 46 -3.12 -20.33 29.94
C GLY A 46 -2.15 -20.19 28.77
N ALA A 47 -1.05 -20.92 28.73
CA ALA A 47 -0.11 -20.87 27.62
C ALA A 47 -0.71 -21.39 26.30
N GLN A 48 -1.44 -22.51 26.35
CA GLN A 48 -2.15 -23.03 25.19
C GLN A 48 -3.32 -22.14 24.79
N LEU A 49 -4.03 -21.54 25.75
CA LEU A 49 -5.07 -20.56 25.46
C LEU A 49 -4.50 -19.34 24.73
N ALA A 50 -3.36 -18.82 25.18
CA ALA A 50 -2.69 -17.70 24.52
C ALA A 50 -2.31 -18.03 23.06
N GLN A 51 -1.77 -19.23 22.80
CA GLN A 51 -1.43 -19.69 21.45
C GLN A 51 -2.66 -19.89 20.57
N TRP A 52 -3.74 -20.45 21.11
CA TRP A 52 -5.02 -20.56 20.42
C TRP A 52 -5.55 -19.19 20.03
N CYS A 53 -5.58 -18.24 20.96
CA CYS A 53 -6.05 -16.87 20.72
C CYS A 53 -5.16 -16.12 19.73
N GLU A 54 -3.85 -16.33 19.75
CA GLU A 54 -2.93 -15.79 18.76
C GLU A 54 -3.24 -16.32 17.35
N ALA A 55 -3.43 -17.64 17.21
CA ALA A 55 -3.82 -18.24 15.93
C ALA A 55 -5.17 -17.72 15.41
N VAL A 56 -6.15 -17.53 16.29
CA VAL A 56 -7.46 -16.96 15.96
C VAL A 56 -7.34 -15.46 15.58
N ALA A 57 -6.53 -14.69 16.31
CA ALA A 57 -6.29 -13.28 15.99
C ALA A 57 -5.65 -13.11 14.62
N GLU A 58 -4.66 -13.93 14.29
CA GLU A 58 -4.07 -13.93 12.94
C GLU A 58 -5.05 -14.36 11.86
N LEU A 59 -5.89 -15.36 12.11
CA LEU A 59 -6.95 -15.77 11.20
C LEU A 59 -7.88 -14.59 10.89
N LEU A 60 -8.31 -13.85 11.92
CA LEU A 60 -9.20 -12.70 11.79
C LEU A 60 -8.53 -11.54 11.04
N LEU A 61 -7.29 -11.18 11.39
CA LEU A 61 -6.60 -9.99 10.87
C LEU A 61 -5.88 -10.21 9.55
N MET A 62 -5.41 -11.43 9.26
CA MET A 62 -4.59 -11.70 8.07
C MET A 62 -5.38 -12.36 6.94
N ASP A 63 -6.34 -13.23 7.26
CA ASP A 63 -7.10 -13.98 6.26
C ASP A 63 -8.51 -13.43 6.10
N LEU A 64 -9.30 -13.38 7.17
CA LEU A 64 -10.69 -12.95 7.06
C LEU A 64 -10.83 -11.45 6.79
N ALA A 65 -9.90 -10.64 7.26
CA ALA A 65 -9.83 -9.22 6.90
C ALA A 65 -9.78 -9.01 5.38
N GLN A 66 -9.09 -9.87 4.63
CA GLN A 66 -9.01 -9.74 3.17
C GLN A 66 -10.38 -9.90 2.50
N PHE A 67 -11.25 -10.80 3.00
CA PHE A 67 -12.62 -10.94 2.49
C PHE A 67 -13.47 -9.70 2.80
N GLU A 68 -13.35 -9.15 4.01
CA GLU A 68 -14.08 -7.93 4.38
C GLU A 68 -13.59 -6.72 3.57
N ILE A 69 -12.28 -6.56 3.40
CA ILE A 69 -11.67 -5.51 2.56
C ILE A 69 -12.11 -5.67 1.10
N ALA A 70 -12.07 -6.89 0.56
CA ALA A 70 -12.54 -7.14 -0.81
C ALA A 70 -14.03 -6.79 -0.97
N TYR A 71 -14.86 -7.09 0.02
CA TYR A 71 -16.25 -6.69 0.02
C TYR A 71 -16.42 -5.16 0.02
N MET A 72 -15.63 -4.43 0.84
CA MET A 72 -15.64 -2.97 0.88
C MET A 72 -15.20 -2.36 -0.46
N VAL A 73 -14.10 -2.85 -1.04
CA VAL A 73 -13.60 -2.40 -2.36
C VAL A 73 -14.65 -2.66 -3.46
N ASN A 74 -15.34 -3.81 -3.42
CA ASN A 74 -16.41 -4.08 -4.38
C ASN A 74 -17.59 -3.12 -4.27
N GLY A 75 -17.84 -2.53 -3.11
CA GLY A 75 -18.85 -1.51 -2.87
C GLY A 75 -18.49 -0.11 -3.38
N LEU A 76 -17.23 0.16 -3.74
CA LEU A 76 -16.80 1.45 -4.27
C LEU A 76 -17.34 1.68 -5.71
N PRO A 77 -17.64 2.94 -6.08
CA PRO A 77 -18.08 3.31 -7.42
C PRO A 77 -16.89 3.39 -8.41
N LEU A 78 -16.10 2.33 -8.46
CA LEU A 78 -14.90 2.20 -9.29
C LEU A 78 -15.13 1.13 -10.37
N THR A 79 -14.40 1.22 -11.47
CA THR A 79 -14.35 0.18 -12.51
C THR A 79 -13.69 -1.10 -11.98
N LEU A 80 -13.84 -2.20 -12.71
CA LEU A 80 -13.23 -3.48 -12.31
C LEU A 80 -11.70 -3.40 -12.27
N GLU A 81 -11.06 -2.68 -13.20
CA GLU A 81 -9.60 -2.53 -13.24
C GLU A 81 -9.09 -1.68 -12.09
N GLU A 82 -9.76 -0.59 -11.76
CA GLU A 82 -9.45 0.25 -10.60
C GLU A 82 -9.59 -0.54 -9.29
N LYS A 83 -10.65 -1.35 -9.13
CA LYS A 83 -10.82 -2.23 -7.97
C LYS A 83 -9.70 -3.26 -7.83
N LYS A 84 -9.20 -3.79 -8.94
CA LYS A 84 -8.06 -4.71 -8.95
C LYS A 84 -6.75 -4.02 -8.50
N ALA A 85 -6.60 -2.73 -8.80
CA ALA A 85 -5.44 -1.94 -8.36
C ALA A 85 -5.53 -1.58 -6.87
N VAL A 86 -6.69 -1.14 -6.40
CA VAL A 86 -6.94 -0.71 -5.00
C VAL A 86 -6.83 -1.88 -4.00
N LEU A 87 -7.33 -3.06 -4.34
CA LEU A 87 -7.46 -4.18 -3.40
C LEU A 87 -6.13 -4.62 -2.76
N PRO A 88 -5.04 -4.85 -3.52
CA PRO A 88 -3.76 -5.25 -2.92
C PRO A 88 -3.18 -4.21 -1.98
N GLU A 89 -3.28 -2.92 -2.34
CA GLU A 89 -2.76 -1.83 -1.53
C GLU A 89 -3.56 -1.65 -0.23
N ALA A 90 -4.89 -1.68 -0.29
CA ALA A 90 -5.76 -1.66 0.88
C ALA A 90 -5.45 -2.81 1.86
N ILE A 91 -5.22 -4.03 1.34
CA ILE A 91 -4.80 -5.19 2.15
C ILE A 91 -3.42 -4.95 2.77
N CYS A 92 -2.47 -4.40 2.01
CA CYS A 92 -1.12 -4.10 2.50
C CYS A 92 -1.16 -3.08 3.65
N MET A 93 -1.90 -1.99 3.49
CA MET A 93 -2.11 -0.97 4.51
C MET A 93 -2.76 -1.56 5.78
N ALA A 94 -3.80 -2.37 5.62
CA ALA A 94 -4.50 -3.01 6.73
C ALA A 94 -3.59 -3.95 7.55
N LYS A 95 -2.73 -4.72 6.88
CA LYS A 95 -1.76 -5.62 7.54
C LYS A 95 -0.71 -4.87 8.36
N ARG A 96 -0.23 -3.72 7.87
CA ARG A 96 0.73 -2.87 8.61
C ARG A 96 0.14 -2.31 9.90
N ALA A 97 -1.16 -2.12 9.95
CA ALA A 97 -1.90 -1.51 11.05
C ALA A 97 -2.57 -2.53 11.99
N SER A 98 -2.12 -3.79 12.02
CA SER A 98 -2.92 -4.95 12.47
C SER A 98 -3.35 -4.97 13.94
N GLY A 99 -2.59 -4.48 14.90
CA GLY A 99 -2.98 -4.54 16.32
C GLY A 99 -3.19 -5.97 16.89
N LEU A 100 -2.34 -6.93 16.50
CA LEU A 100 -2.45 -8.36 16.84
C LEU A 100 -2.51 -8.62 18.34
N GLU A 101 -1.59 -8.03 19.12
CA GLU A 101 -1.51 -8.24 20.56
C GLU A 101 -2.77 -7.79 21.31
N LYS A 102 -3.35 -6.67 20.87
CA LYS A 102 -4.61 -6.17 21.44
C LYS A 102 -5.75 -7.17 21.19
N LEU A 103 -5.89 -7.64 19.94
CA LEU A 103 -6.94 -8.59 19.60
C LEU A 103 -6.75 -9.94 20.31
N GLN A 104 -5.52 -10.41 20.46
CA GLN A 104 -5.21 -11.62 21.23
C GLN A 104 -5.68 -11.49 22.67
N GLY A 105 -5.42 -10.35 23.34
CA GLY A 105 -5.92 -10.08 24.69
C GLY A 105 -7.44 -10.11 24.77
N GLU A 106 -8.13 -9.44 23.85
CA GLU A 106 -9.60 -9.42 23.76
C GLU A 106 -10.18 -10.84 23.54
N LEU A 107 -9.50 -11.69 22.79
CA LEU A 107 -9.88 -13.10 22.57
C LEU A 107 -9.65 -13.96 23.80
N MET A 108 -8.59 -13.72 24.55
CA MET A 108 -8.35 -14.41 25.83
C MET A 108 -9.49 -14.15 26.80
N ASP A 109 -9.85 -12.87 27.01
CA ASP A 109 -10.99 -12.49 27.84
C ASP A 109 -12.31 -13.11 27.36
N TYR A 110 -12.50 -13.20 26.04
CA TYR A 110 -13.68 -13.82 25.46
C TYR A 110 -13.77 -15.33 25.77
N PHE A 111 -12.68 -16.07 25.60
CA PHE A 111 -12.64 -17.51 25.81
C PHE A 111 -12.60 -17.93 27.29
N GLU A 112 -12.35 -17.01 28.22
CA GLU A 112 -12.57 -17.28 29.66
C GLU A 112 -14.03 -17.62 30.00
N GLY A 113 -14.97 -17.04 29.25
CA GLY A 113 -16.40 -17.23 29.47
C GLY A 113 -17.15 -17.98 28.37
N ASN A 114 -16.50 -18.28 27.26
CA ASN A 114 -17.13 -18.88 26.09
C ASN A 114 -16.26 -20.00 25.49
N SER A 115 -16.86 -21.08 25.06
CA SER A 115 -16.18 -22.19 24.37
C SER A 115 -16.24 -22.12 22.85
N TYR A 116 -17.13 -21.30 22.30
CA TYR A 116 -17.34 -21.18 20.85
C TYR A 116 -17.30 -19.72 20.40
N LEU A 117 -16.67 -19.45 19.25
CA LEU A 117 -16.63 -18.15 18.62
C LEU A 117 -17.10 -18.25 17.16
N SER A 118 -18.22 -17.57 16.85
CA SER A 118 -18.61 -17.31 15.47
C SER A 118 -17.75 -16.22 14.88
N LEU A 119 -16.97 -16.55 13.85
CA LEU A 119 -16.02 -15.61 13.23
C LEU A 119 -16.74 -14.40 12.63
N GLU A 120 -17.81 -14.60 11.86
CA GLU A 120 -18.61 -13.51 11.31
C GLU A 120 -19.30 -12.66 12.39
N GLY A 121 -19.79 -13.30 13.45
CA GLY A 121 -20.40 -12.62 14.60
C GLY A 121 -19.39 -11.75 15.33
N TYR A 122 -18.20 -12.28 15.56
CA TYR A 122 -17.13 -11.56 16.24
C TYR A 122 -16.65 -10.35 15.42
N ILE A 123 -16.40 -10.52 14.11
CA ILE A 123 -16.02 -9.43 13.20
C ILE A 123 -17.10 -8.34 13.19
N ARG A 124 -18.37 -8.75 13.11
CA ARG A 124 -19.50 -7.81 13.01
C ARG A 124 -19.74 -7.00 14.28
N PHE A 125 -19.62 -7.62 15.46
CA PHE A 125 -20.06 -7.01 16.72
C PHE A 125 -18.93 -6.57 17.63
N ARG A 126 -17.76 -7.23 17.58
CA ARG A 126 -16.62 -6.96 18.46
C ARG A 126 -15.47 -6.22 17.75
N MET A 127 -15.31 -6.39 16.44
CA MET A 127 -14.21 -5.80 15.68
C MET A 127 -14.62 -4.52 14.93
N GLN A 128 -15.52 -3.71 15.47
CA GLN A 128 -15.99 -2.50 14.78
C GLN A 128 -14.88 -1.48 14.54
N ASP A 129 -13.93 -1.33 15.48
CA ASP A 129 -12.80 -0.42 15.33
C ASP A 129 -11.85 -0.90 14.23
N TYR A 130 -11.59 -2.21 14.15
CA TYR A 130 -10.81 -2.81 13.06
C TYR A 130 -11.51 -2.64 11.71
N ARG A 131 -12.82 -2.81 11.65
CA ARG A 131 -13.58 -2.60 10.41
C ARG A 131 -13.51 -1.14 9.95
N ARG A 132 -13.64 -0.17 10.86
CA ARG A 132 -13.42 1.26 10.53
C ARG A 132 -12.00 1.54 10.05
N GLN A 133 -11.01 0.86 10.61
CA GLN A 133 -9.63 0.97 10.18
C GLN A 133 -9.44 0.39 8.77
N TRP A 134 -10.00 -0.79 8.48
CA TRP A 134 -9.99 -1.37 7.14
C TRP A 134 -10.69 -0.47 6.11
N GLU A 135 -11.82 0.10 6.48
CA GLU A 135 -12.53 1.08 5.64
C GLU A 135 -11.65 2.31 5.31
N ARG A 136 -10.94 2.84 6.29
CA ARG A 136 -9.96 3.93 6.07
C ARG A 136 -8.83 3.51 5.12
N CYS A 137 -8.31 2.29 5.26
CA CYS A 137 -7.29 1.76 4.35
C CYS A 137 -7.82 1.63 2.92
N VAL A 138 -9.08 1.21 2.75
CA VAL A 138 -9.74 1.11 1.44
C VAL A 138 -9.88 2.47 0.78
N TYR A 139 -10.35 3.48 1.51
CA TYR A 139 -10.46 4.85 0.96
C TYR A 139 -9.08 5.44 0.67
N ALA A 140 -8.10 5.28 1.57
CA ALA A 140 -6.76 5.79 1.34
C ALA A 140 -6.10 5.16 0.09
N ALA A 141 -6.25 3.86 -0.11
CA ALA A 141 -5.74 3.18 -1.30
C ALA A 141 -6.46 3.64 -2.59
N ALA A 142 -7.76 3.91 -2.51
CA ALA A 142 -8.52 4.44 -3.64
C ALA A 142 -8.10 5.88 -3.99
N ASP A 143 -7.93 6.74 -2.99
CA ASP A 143 -7.46 8.12 -3.17
C ASP A 143 -6.06 8.15 -3.77
N GLU A 144 -5.14 7.31 -3.29
CA GLU A 144 -3.77 7.20 -3.82
C GLU A 144 -3.76 6.75 -5.29
N MET A 145 -4.59 5.76 -5.64
CA MET A 145 -4.74 5.30 -7.02
C MET A 145 -5.25 6.43 -7.94
N LEU A 146 -6.29 7.17 -7.52
CA LEU A 146 -6.86 8.27 -8.30
C LEU A 146 -5.83 9.40 -8.49
N LEU A 147 -5.08 9.78 -7.44
CA LEU A 147 -4.03 10.78 -7.54
C LEU A 147 -2.92 10.37 -8.52
N ASN A 148 -2.52 9.10 -8.51
CA ASN A 148 -1.53 8.57 -9.45
C ASN A 148 -2.03 8.59 -10.90
N ASP A 149 -3.30 8.28 -11.13
CA ASP A 149 -3.92 8.34 -12.46
C ASP A 149 -4.00 9.79 -12.97
N GLU A 150 -4.46 10.74 -12.15
CA GLU A 150 -4.49 12.16 -12.47
C GLU A 150 -3.10 12.71 -12.79
N TYR A 151 -2.09 12.33 -12.01
CA TYR A 151 -0.69 12.71 -12.23
C TYR A 151 -0.15 12.15 -13.55
N THR A 152 -0.45 10.90 -13.85
CA THR A 152 -0.06 10.25 -15.11
C THR A 152 -0.70 10.95 -16.32
N GLU A 153 -1.98 11.32 -16.24
CA GLU A 153 -2.66 12.08 -17.28
C GLU A 153 -2.06 13.48 -17.46
N LEU A 154 -1.72 14.17 -16.36
CA LEU A 154 -1.01 15.44 -16.42
C LEU A 154 0.31 15.34 -17.19
N LEU A 155 1.14 14.32 -16.90
CA LEU A 155 2.40 14.11 -17.61
C LEU A 155 2.19 13.85 -19.11
N LYS A 156 1.14 13.13 -19.51
CA LYS A 156 0.77 12.95 -20.92
C LYS A 156 0.40 14.26 -21.59
N VAL A 157 -0.39 15.10 -20.91
CA VAL A 157 -0.77 16.43 -21.43
C VAL A 157 0.47 17.32 -21.58
N LEU A 158 1.38 17.32 -20.58
CA LEU A 158 2.65 18.06 -20.66
C LEU A 158 3.51 17.56 -21.82
N SER A 159 3.62 16.25 -22.02
CA SER A 159 4.36 15.67 -23.15
C SER A 159 3.77 16.09 -24.51
N ALA A 160 2.44 16.05 -24.65
CA ALA A 160 1.78 16.52 -25.85
C ALA A 160 2.02 18.02 -26.08
N PHE A 161 1.95 18.83 -25.03
CA PHE A 161 2.23 20.28 -25.10
C PHE A 161 3.66 20.56 -25.58
N VAL A 162 4.67 19.88 -24.99
CA VAL A 162 6.09 20.05 -25.38
C VAL A 162 6.31 19.61 -26.83
N LYS A 163 5.64 18.55 -27.32
CA LYS A 163 5.73 18.07 -28.70
C LYS A 163 5.10 19.03 -29.72
N LEU A 164 4.04 19.72 -29.35
CA LEU A 164 3.34 20.66 -30.21
C LEU A 164 4.02 22.04 -30.28
N ARG A 165 4.80 22.39 -29.28
CA ARG A 165 5.49 23.67 -29.21
C ARG A 165 6.77 23.62 -30.05
N SER A 166 6.92 24.57 -30.99
CA SER A 166 8.21 24.75 -31.64
C SER A 166 9.23 25.19 -30.60
N SER A 167 10.39 24.59 -30.63
CA SER A 167 11.50 24.85 -29.71
C SER A 167 11.79 26.34 -29.57
N GLY A 168 11.76 26.83 -28.35
CA GLY A 168 12.16 28.21 -28.01
C GLY A 168 13.63 28.31 -27.60
N ALA A 169 14.23 27.19 -27.22
CA ALA A 169 15.62 27.08 -26.80
C ALA A 169 16.23 25.80 -27.43
N GLY A 170 17.45 25.84 -27.94
CA GLY A 170 18.13 24.70 -28.53
C GLY A 170 18.45 23.61 -27.50
N GLU A 171 19.57 23.69 -26.85
CA GLU A 171 19.95 22.79 -25.76
C GLU A 171 19.93 23.53 -24.42
N VAL A 172 19.38 22.86 -23.38
CA VAL A 172 19.39 23.35 -22.00
C VAL A 172 20.15 22.38 -21.12
N TYR A 173 21.10 22.90 -20.38
CA TYR A 173 21.89 22.18 -19.39
C TYR A 173 21.31 22.43 -18.00
N VAL A 174 21.04 21.37 -17.26
CA VAL A 174 20.53 21.39 -15.89
C VAL A 174 21.59 20.81 -14.97
N ILE A 175 22.08 21.59 -14.03
CA ILE A 175 23.06 21.12 -13.02
C ILE A 175 22.35 21.05 -11.67
N LEU A 176 22.25 19.84 -11.11
CA LEU A 176 21.69 19.57 -9.80
C LEU A 176 22.82 19.51 -8.78
N ASN A 177 22.89 20.50 -7.88
CA ASN A 177 23.97 20.60 -6.90
C ASN A 177 23.66 19.82 -5.60
N PRO A 178 24.72 19.44 -4.82
CA PRO A 178 24.58 18.73 -3.55
C PRO A 178 23.83 19.53 -2.47
N ASP A 179 23.85 20.85 -2.52
CA ASP A 179 23.18 21.76 -1.59
C ASP A 179 21.68 21.96 -1.87
N GLY A 180 21.16 21.29 -2.90
CA GLY A 180 19.76 21.42 -3.29
C GLY A 180 19.48 22.54 -4.29
N SER A 181 20.50 23.34 -4.63
CA SER A 181 20.38 24.35 -5.68
C SER A 181 20.39 23.70 -7.07
N CYS A 182 19.89 24.41 -8.07
CA CYS A 182 20.02 24.02 -9.46
C CYS A 182 20.31 25.20 -10.37
N THR A 183 21.10 24.92 -11.42
CA THR A 183 21.48 25.89 -12.43
C THR A 183 20.95 25.44 -13.80
N PHE A 184 20.28 26.33 -14.51
CA PHE A 184 19.92 26.15 -15.91
C PHE A 184 20.81 27.04 -16.78
N THR A 185 21.35 26.48 -17.85
CA THR A 185 22.14 27.24 -18.84
C THR A 185 21.67 26.85 -20.22
N ASP A 186 21.47 27.79 -21.12
CA ASP A 186 21.17 27.53 -22.54
C ASP A 186 22.42 27.63 -23.43
N ASP A 187 22.25 27.38 -24.74
CA ASP A 187 23.31 27.48 -25.75
C ASP A 187 23.85 28.91 -25.92
N ASN A 188 23.22 29.93 -25.36
CA ASN A 188 23.63 31.34 -25.40
C ASN A 188 24.30 31.79 -24.11
N ASP A 189 24.70 30.87 -23.24
CA ASP A 189 25.25 31.11 -21.89
C ASP A 189 24.31 31.93 -20.97
N VAL A 190 23.00 31.94 -21.25
CA VAL A 190 22.02 32.53 -20.34
C VAL A 190 21.87 31.57 -19.16
N ARG A 191 22.28 32.04 -17.99
CA ARG A 191 22.29 31.26 -16.76
C ARG A 191 21.20 31.71 -15.81
N ILE A 192 20.45 30.77 -15.24
CA ILE A 192 19.47 30.98 -14.20
C ILE A 192 19.81 30.04 -13.03
N ASP A 193 20.07 30.62 -11.86
CA ASP A 193 20.37 29.89 -10.64
C ASP A 193 19.18 29.93 -9.69
N TYR A 194 18.83 28.79 -9.13
CA TYR A 194 17.81 28.65 -8.07
C TYR A 194 18.47 28.11 -6.80
N GLU A 195 18.38 28.84 -5.68
CA GLU A 195 18.96 28.44 -4.39
C GLU A 195 18.29 27.18 -3.82
N GLN A 196 16.99 27.02 -4.07
CA GLN A 196 16.24 25.80 -3.76
C GLN A 196 15.31 25.49 -4.94
N CYS A 197 15.44 24.32 -5.52
CA CYS A 197 14.64 23.91 -6.66
C CYS A 197 13.95 22.58 -6.37
N SER A 198 12.62 22.61 -6.28
CA SER A 198 11.82 21.39 -6.22
C SER A 198 11.79 20.71 -7.58
N GLU A 199 11.41 19.44 -7.59
CA GLU A 199 11.26 18.66 -8.84
C GLU A 199 10.21 19.28 -9.76
N GLU A 200 9.10 19.76 -9.19
CA GLU A 200 8.05 20.46 -9.94
C GLU A 200 8.59 21.81 -10.52
N GLY A 201 9.48 22.49 -9.79
CA GLY A 201 10.15 23.70 -10.26
C GLY A 201 11.00 23.41 -11.50
N ILE A 202 11.80 22.34 -11.46
CA ILE A 202 12.62 21.89 -12.59
C ILE A 202 11.74 21.57 -13.79
N MET A 203 10.70 20.77 -13.59
CA MET A 203 9.74 20.43 -14.65
C MET A 203 9.05 21.67 -15.24
N SER A 204 8.61 22.60 -14.41
CA SER A 204 7.95 23.84 -14.84
C SER A 204 8.85 24.70 -15.73
N VAL A 205 10.10 24.88 -15.36
CA VAL A 205 11.08 25.64 -16.15
C VAL A 205 11.31 24.95 -17.50
N LEU A 206 11.56 23.66 -17.53
CA LEU A 206 11.82 22.91 -18.76
C LEU A 206 10.61 22.86 -19.69
N VAL A 207 9.41 22.66 -19.16
CA VAL A 207 8.15 22.71 -19.93
C VAL A 207 7.94 24.12 -20.49
N GLY A 208 8.25 25.16 -19.71
CA GLY A 208 8.17 26.56 -20.16
C GLY A 208 9.13 26.87 -21.29
N LEU A 209 10.34 26.38 -21.24
CA LEU A 209 11.38 26.57 -22.26
C LEU A 209 11.15 25.66 -23.48
N SER A 210 10.57 24.48 -23.31
CA SER A 210 10.37 23.44 -24.36
C SER A 210 11.62 23.22 -25.24
N PRO A 211 12.80 22.89 -24.65
CA PRO A 211 14.05 22.79 -25.41
C PRO A 211 14.07 21.58 -26.34
N ASP A 212 14.90 21.62 -27.37
CA ASP A 212 15.13 20.50 -28.29
C ASP A 212 15.92 19.39 -27.62
N ARG A 213 16.83 19.77 -26.69
CA ARG A 213 17.67 18.83 -25.93
C ARG A 213 17.82 19.28 -24.49
N ILE A 214 17.83 18.33 -23.58
CA ILE A 214 18.06 18.55 -22.14
C ILE A 214 19.22 17.68 -21.72
N THR A 215 20.26 18.30 -21.16
CA THR A 215 21.39 17.58 -20.58
C THR A 215 21.43 17.83 -19.08
N VAL A 216 21.19 16.79 -18.29
CA VAL A 216 21.15 16.86 -16.82
C VAL A 216 22.46 16.35 -16.23
N TYR A 217 23.16 17.18 -15.48
CA TYR A 217 24.31 16.83 -14.65
C TYR A 217 23.88 16.70 -13.20
N ASP A 218 23.82 15.47 -12.69
CA ASP A 218 23.47 15.21 -11.31
C ASP A 218 24.70 15.12 -10.42
N LEU A 219 25.03 16.25 -9.78
CA LEU A 219 26.10 16.34 -8.79
C LEU A 219 25.59 16.16 -7.36
N SER A 220 24.28 15.97 -7.17
CA SER A 220 23.65 15.86 -5.86
C SER A 220 23.83 14.49 -5.17
N GLY A 221 24.37 13.51 -5.88
CA GLY A 221 24.53 12.14 -5.37
C GLY A 221 23.27 11.29 -5.45
N GLY A 222 22.30 11.65 -6.28
CA GLY A 222 21.06 10.92 -6.54
C GLY A 222 19.85 11.60 -5.94
N ARG A 223 19.30 12.61 -6.61
CA ARG A 223 17.91 13.03 -6.41
C ARG A 223 16.98 11.94 -6.85
N SER A 224 15.71 12.05 -6.51
CA SER A 224 14.76 10.96 -6.62
C SER A 224 14.70 10.36 -8.04
N ALA A 225 14.53 9.06 -8.10
CA ALA A 225 14.27 8.34 -9.35
C ALA A 225 13.04 8.89 -10.08
N GLU A 226 12.11 9.47 -9.34
CA GLU A 226 10.86 10.06 -9.84
C GLU A 226 11.13 11.25 -10.78
N LEU A 227 12.04 12.16 -10.44
CA LEU A 227 12.42 13.26 -11.34
C LEU A 227 12.92 12.74 -12.70
N TYR A 228 13.76 11.71 -12.69
CA TYR A 228 14.27 11.12 -13.93
C TYR A 228 13.16 10.49 -14.78
N ASP A 229 12.29 9.73 -14.14
CA ASP A 229 11.14 9.10 -14.81
C ASP A 229 10.19 10.15 -15.39
N ASN A 230 9.92 11.22 -14.67
CA ASN A 230 9.06 12.31 -15.14
C ASN A 230 9.68 13.07 -16.31
N LEU A 231 10.98 13.37 -16.26
CA LEU A 231 11.68 14.00 -17.37
C LEU A 231 11.64 13.14 -18.64
N ILE A 232 11.87 11.82 -18.51
CA ILE A 232 11.77 10.89 -19.65
C ILE A 232 10.34 10.81 -20.18
N ARG A 233 9.32 10.75 -19.32
CA ARG A 233 7.91 10.68 -19.73
C ARG A 233 7.44 11.91 -20.47
N VAL A 234 7.92 13.12 -20.10
CA VAL A 234 7.48 14.39 -20.71
C VAL A 234 8.32 14.73 -21.95
N PHE A 235 9.63 14.55 -21.91
CA PHE A 235 10.55 15.01 -22.95
C PHE A 235 11.11 13.89 -23.84
N ASP A 236 10.84 12.62 -23.49
CA ASP A 236 11.18 11.43 -24.27
C ASP A 236 12.70 11.34 -24.57
N ASP A 237 13.10 11.23 -25.84
CA ASP A 237 14.48 11.10 -26.31
C ASP A 237 15.30 12.41 -26.24
N ARG A 238 14.69 13.51 -25.86
CA ARG A 238 15.37 14.81 -25.71
C ARG A 238 16.27 14.88 -24.47
N VAL A 239 16.11 13.96 -23.49
CA VAL A 239 16.80 14.03 -22.19
C VAL A 239 18.02 13.12 -22.16
N ARG A 240 19.14 13.64 -21.65
CA ARG A 240 20.37 12.89 -21.37
C ARG A 240 20.81 13.15 -19.94
N PHE A 241 21.24 12.11 -19.24
CA PHE A 241 21.71 12.19 -17.85
C PHE A 241 23.20 11.87 -17.77
N PHE A 242 23.92 12.68 -16.98
CA PHE A 242 25.32 12.48 -16.63
C PHE A 242 25.44 12.51 -15.10
N ARG A 243 26.15 11.53 -14.55
CA ARG A 243 26.40 11.38 -13.10
C ARG A 243 27.88 11.47 -12.83
#